data_04e1eb18591d5e1ed2179f5cf57e76c0
#
_entry.id   04e1eb18591d5e1ed2179f5cf57e76c0
#
_cell.length_a   1.000
_cell.length_b   1.000
_cell.length_c   1.000
_cell.angle_alpha   90.00
_cell.angle_beta   90.00
_cell.angle_gamma   90.00
#
_symmetry.space_group_name_H-M   'P 1'
#
loop_
_entity.id
_entity.type
_entity.pdbx_description
1 polymer ?
#
loop_
_entity_poly.entity_id
_entity_poly.type
_entity_poly.pdbx_seq_one_letter_code
_entity_poly.pdbx_strand_id
1 'polypeptide(L)'
;MGRRIAKISGTPGKTRALNVFLIPNLRTEQGAGSKLLRAPCSLYFLDLPGYGYARAGKEQRAGFRRLLRYALERERLRGVVWLLDIRHAPSVDDRAMQDALVEGETHVLAALTKGDKLSTAQRRARERELRDELGLPEDQVIATSAKTGEGIAELREAIEGLVRGAA
;
A
#
# COMPACT_ATOMS: atom_id res chain seq x y z
N MET A 1 -11.89 -12.66 14.12
CA MET A 1 -11.41 -13.56 13.05
C MET A 1 -11.51 -12.84 11.71
N GLY A 2 -10.38 -12.52 11.05
CA GLY A 2 -10.38 -11.87 9.74
C GLY A 2 -10.85 -12.83 8.65
N ARG A 3 -11.84 -12.43 7.86
CA ARG A 3 -12.25 -13.19 6.66
C ARG A 3 -11.17 -13.08 5.59
N ARG A 4 -10.74 -14.21 5.02
CA ARG A 4 -9.92 -14.20 3.81
C ARG A 4 -10.74 -13.68 2.64
N ILE A 5 -10.43 -12.45 2.17
CA ILE A 5 -11.11 -11.81 1.04
C ILE A 5 -10.29 -11.86 -0.26
N ALA A 6 -8.98 -12.13 -0.17
CA ALA A 6 -8.09 -12.25 -1.32
C ALA A 6 -7.50 -13.67 -1.43
N LYS A 7 -7.29 -14.14 -2.68
CA LYS A 7 -6.58 -15.41 -2.94
C LYS A 7 -5.08 -15.19 -2.79
N ILE A 8 -4.49 -15.86 -1.81
CA ILE A 8 -3.03 -15.88 -1.64
C ILE A 8 -2.43 -16.91 -2.60
N SER A 9 -1.43 -16.51 -3.36
CA SER A 9 -0.69 -17.39 -4.26
C SER A 9 0.80 -17.33 -3.94
N GLY A 10 1.44 -18.48 -3.82
CA GLY A 10 2.91 -18.57 -3.73
C GLY A 10 3.63 -18.34 -5.07
N THR A 11 2.88 -18.24 -6.17
CA THR A 11 3.46 -18.01 -7.49
C THR A 11 3.29 -16.54 -7.86
N PRO A 12 4.38 -15.82 -8.14
CA PRO A 12 4.35 -14.45 -8.60
C PRO A 12 3.59 -14.29 -9.94
N GLY A 13 2.93 -13.14 -10.17
CA GLY A 13 2.28 -12.81 -11.46
C GLY A 13 0.89 -13.38 -11.68
N LYS A 14 0.19 -13.83 -10.64
CA LYS A 14 -1.19 -14.32 -10.78
C LYS A 14 -2.25 -13.24 -10.92
N THR A 15 -2.03 -12.05 -10.36
CA THR A 15 -2.94 -10.93 -10.52
C THR A 15 -2.67 -10.27 -11.87
N ARG A 16 -3.56 -10.48 -12.84
CA ARG A 16 -3.47 -9.92 -14.20
C ARG A 16 -4.50 -8.83 -14.46
N ALA A 17 -5.40 -8.63 -13.52
CA ALA A 17 -6.49 -7.66 -13.60
C ALA A 17 -6.59 -6.90 -12.30
N LEU A 18 -7.23 -5.74 -12.34
CA LEU A 18 -7.57 -4.95 -11.17
C LEU A 18 -8.62 -5.71 -10.35
N ASN A 19 -8.30 -6.02 -9.09
CA ASN A 19 -9.29 -6.52 -8.15
C ASN A 19 -9.85 -5.38 -7.31
N VAL A 20 -11.14 -5.42 -7.04
CA VAL A 20 -11.81 -4.41 -6.21
C VAL A 20 -12.38 -5.10 -4.97
N PHE A 21 -11.95 -4.68 -3.80
CA PHE A 21 -12.47 -5.15 -2.53
C PHE A 21 -13.25 -4.05 -1.83
N LEU A 22 -14.51 -4.34 -1.49
CA LEU A 22 -15.37 -3.42 -0.74
C LEU A 22 -15.24 -3.71 0.76
N ILE A 23 -14.96 -2.68 1.54
CA ILE A 23 -15.11 -2.69 3.00
C ILE A 23 -16.33 -1.82 3.32
N PRO A 24 -17.48 -2.44 3.60
CA PRO A 24 -18.69 -1.71 3.91
C PRO A 24 -18.63 -1.17 5.35
N ASN A 25 -19.33 -0.07 5.59
CA ASN A 25 -19.58 0.47 6.93
C ASN A 25 -18.30 0.70 7.75
N LEU A 26 -17.31 1.36 7.16
CA LEU A 26 -16.14 1.82 7.91
C LEU A 26 -16.64 2.79 8.99
N ARG A 27 -16.69 2.34 10.24
CA ARG A 27 -16.98 3.20 11.39
C ARG A 27 -15.71 3.99 11.69
N THR A 28 -15.72 5.26 11.39
CA THR A 28 -14.72 6.18 11.93
C THR A 28 -15.14 6.46 13.37
N GLU A 29 -14.52 5.82 14.34
CA GLU A 29 -14.67 6.21 15.75
C GLU A 29 -14.12 7.63 15.92
N GLN A 30 -15.00 8.59 16.08
CA GLN A 30 -14.61 9.92 16.55
C GLN A 30 -14.58 9.87 18.07
N GLY A 31 -13.50 10.45 18.64
CA GLY A 31 -13.37 10.62 20.08
C GLY A 31 -14.62 11.23 20.72
N ALA A 32 -14.90 10.84 21.95
CA ALA A 32 -16.04 11.24 22.75
C ALA A 32 -16.21 12.78 22.77
N GLY A 33 -17.11 13.29 21.95
CA GLY A 33 -17.42 14.74 21.90
C GLY A 33 -18.09 15.25 20.64
N SER A 34 -18.04 14.53 19.52
CA SER A 34 -18.66 15.02 18.27
C SER A 34 -19.97 14.31 17.96
N LYS A 35 -21.06 15.05 18.07
CA LYS A 35 -22.45 14.60 17.82
C LYS A 35 -22.82 14.55 16.33
N LEU A 36 -21.86 14.65 15.41
CA LEU A 36 -22.12 14.48 13.99
C LEU A 36 -22.06 12.99 13.63
N LEU A 37 -23.23 12.39 13.50
CA LEU A 37 -23.45 11.10 12.86
C LEU A 37 -23.01 11.22 11.39
N ARG A 38 -21.72 10.98 11.11
CA ARG A 38 -21.30 10.78 9.71
C ARG A 38 -21.90 9.46 9.24
N ALA A 39 -22.57 9.50 8.10
CA ALA A 39 -23.09 8.32 7.44
C ALA A 39 -21.97 7.27 7.26
N PRO A 40 -22.26 5.97 7.45
CA PRO A 40 -21.27 4.94 7.25
C PRO A 40 -20.72 5.04 5.82
N CYS A 41 -19.40 5.22 5.70
CA CYS A 41 -18.76 5.25 4.39
C CYS A 41 -18.26 3.85 4.02
N SER A 42 -18.21 3.58 2.72
CA SER A 42 -17.61 2.37 2.19
C SER A 42 -16.24 2.69 1.60
N LEU A 43 -15.24 1.88 1.92
CA LEU A 43 -13.90 1.97 1.37
C LEU A 43 -13.70 0.89 0.30
N TYR A 44 -13.12 1.27 -0.83
CA TYR A 44 -12.72 0.36 -1.87
C TYR A 44 -11.19 0.24 -1.89
N PHE A 45 -10.68 -0.98 -1.79
CA PHE A 45 -9.31 -1.29 -2.09
C PHE A 45 -9.20 -1.74 -3.55
N LEU A 46 -8.32 -1.09 -4.29
CA LEU A 46 -7.95 -1.48 -5.64
C LEU A 46 -6.62 -2.23 -5.57
N ASP A 47 -6.65 -3.55 -5.76
CA ASP A 47 -5.45 -4.39 -5.81
C ASP A 47 -4.98 -4.49 -7.26
N LEU A 48 -3.86 -3.82 -7.53
CA LEU A 48 -3.23 -3.82 -8.85
C LEU A 48 -2.31 -5.03 -9.01
N PRO A 49 -2.11 -5.50 -10.25
CA PRO A 49 -1.05 -6.49 -10.53
C PRO A 49 0.29 -6.00 -10.00
N GLY A 50 1.10 -6.91 -9.46
CA GLY A 50 2.47 -6.56 -9.08
C GLY A 50 3.28 -6.13 -10.32
N TYR A 51 4.03 -5.06 -10.18
CA TYR A 51 5.09 -4.66 -11.13
C TYR A 51 6.40 -5.36 -10.76
N GLY A 52 7.45 -5.25 -11.57
CA GLY A 52 8.78 -5.76 -11.19
C GLY A 52 8.98 -7.26 -11.42
N TYR A 53 8.11 -7.90 -12.20
CA TYR A 53 8.46 -9.24 -12.69
C TYR A 53 9.54 -9.11 -13.76
N ALA A 54 10.73 -9.59 -13.45
CA ALA A 54 11.89 -9.60 -14.34
C ALA A 54 11.61 -10.22 -15.73
N ARG A 55 10.51 -10.98 -15.85
CA ARG A 55 10.03 -11.62 -17.09
C ARG A 55 8.80 -10.95 -17.72
N ALA A 56 8.37 -9.80 -17.21
CA ALA A 56 7.22 -9.11 -17.78
C ALA A 56 7.57 -8.56 -19.17
N GLY A 57 6.87 -8.99 -20.19
CA GLY A 57 7.01 -8.47 -21.56
C GLY A 57 6.60 -6.98 -21.65
N LYS A 58 7.00 -6.33 -22.74
CA LYS A 58 6.68 -4.91 -23.02
C LYS A 58 5.17 -4.61 -22.90
N GLU A 59 4.32 -5.51 -23.37
CA GLU A 59 2.86 -5.38 -23.32
C GLU A 59 2.32 -5.42 -21.88
N GLN A 60 2.85 -6.29 -21.02
CA GLN A 60 2.46 -6.38 -19.61
C GLN A 60 2.83 -5.10 -18.86
N ARG A 61 4.01 -4.55 -19.11
CA ARG A 61 4.44 -3.27 -18.53
C ARG A 61 3.57 -2.11 -19.01
N ALA A 62 3.20 -2.08 -20.27
CA ALA A 62 2.30 -1.07 -20.82
C ALA A 62 0.88 -1.21 -20.25
N GLY A 63 0.39 -2.43 -20.09
CA GLY A 63 -0.89 -2.73 -19.44
C GLY A 63 -0.92 -2.28 -17.99
N PHE A 64 0.14 -2.57 -17.23
CA PHE A 64 0.29 -2.11 -15.85
C PHE A 64 0.27 -0.57 -15.75
N ARG A 65 1.05 0.13 -16.57
CA ARG A 65 1.06 1.60 -16.57
C ARG A 65 -0.31 2.21 -16.87
N ARG A 66 -1.10 1.61 -17.76
CA ARG A 66 -2.48 2.06 -18.02
C ARG A 66 -3.39 1.86 -16.81
N LEU A 67 -3.30 0.70 -16.14
CA LEU A 67 -4.08 0.42 -14.92
C LEU A 67 -3.69 1.36 -13.78
N LEU A 68 -2.39 1.61 -13.59
CA LEU A 68 -1.88 2.53 -12.59
C LEU A 68 -2.42 3.94 -12.84
N ARG A 69 -2.26 4.47 -14.05
CA ARG A 69 -2.78 5.79 -14.41
C ARG A 69 -4.28 5.88 -14.15
N TYR A 70 -5.04 4.91 -14.62
CA TYR A 70 -6.48 4.84 -14.39
C TYR A 70 -6.84 4.84 -12.89
N ALA A 71 -6.04 4.19 -12.05
CA ALA A 71 -6.25 4.19 -10.60
C ALA A 71 -5.91 5.55 -9.97
N LEU A 72 -4.79 6.19 -10.40
CA LEU A 72 -4.33 7.47 -9.87
C LEU A 72 -5.21 8.66 -10.28
N GLU A 73 -5.82 8.62 -11.46
CA GLU A 73 -6.71 9.68 -11.98
C GLU A 73 -8.12 9.69 -11.34
N ARG A 74 -8.38 8.84 -10.36
CA ARG A 74 -9.72 8.79 -9.75
C ARG A 74 -9.91 9.92 -8.75
N GLU A 75 -10.94 10.73 -8.94
CA GLU A 75 -11.30 11.86 -8.06
C GLU A 75 -11.43 11.51 -6.57
N ARG A 76 -11.79 10.27 -6.27
CA ARG A 76 -12.00 9.79 -4.90
C ARG A 76 -10.85 8.92 -4.38
N LEU A 77 -9.70 8.94 -5.05
CA LEU A 77 -8.51 8.30 -4.52
C LEU A 77 -8.09 9.00 -3.23
N ARG A 78 -7.91 8.24 -2.16
CA ARG A 78 -7.49 8.77 -0.86
C ARG A 78 -5.99 8.61 -0.61
N GLY A 79 -5.39 7.65 -1.28
CA GLY A 79 -3.96 7.39 -1.22
C GLY A 79 -3.61 6.02 -1.76
N VAL A 80 -2.35 5.72 -1.76
CA VAL A 80 -1.76 4.46 -2.22
C VAL A 80 -0.99 3.81 -1.09
N VAL A 81 -1.27 2.53 -0.82
CA VAL A 81 -0.41 1.69 0.01
C VAL A 81 0.58 1.01 -0.92
N TRP A 82 1.83 1.42 -0.83
CA TRP A 82 2.92 0.90 -1.64
C TRP A 82 3.65 -0.22 -0.92
N LEU A 83 3.57 -1.44 -1.44
CA LEU A 83 4.15 -2.63 -0.80
C LEU A 83 5.57 -2.88 -1.33
N LEU A 84 6.56 -2.78 -0.45
CA LEU A 84 7.97 -3.04 -0.73
C LEU A 84 8.48 -4.23 0.10
N ASP A 85 9.34 -5.04 -0.46
CA ASP A 85 10.01 -6.11 0.29
C ASP A 85 11.22 -5.54 1.03
N ILE A 86 11.17 -5.48 2.35
CA ILE A 86 12.22 -4.86 3.19
C ILE A 86 13.62 -5.46 2.98
N ARG A 87 13.71 -6.67 2.42
CA ARG A 87 14.97 -7.39 2.23
C ARG A 87 15.79 -6.89 1.03
N HIS A 88 15.17 -6.14 0.12
CA HIS A 88 15.76 -5.75 -1.16
C HIS A 88 15.85 -4.23 -1.28
N ALA A 89 16.91 -3.76 -1.93
CA ALA A 89 16.98 -2.38 -2.38
C ALA A 89 15.89 -2.10 -3.43
N PRO A 90 15.40 -0.85 -3.54
CA PRO A 90 14.45 -0.48 -4.56
C PRO A 90 14.95 -0.81 -5.96
N SER A 91 14.14 -1.52 -6.71
CA SER A 91 14.42 -1.86 -8.10
C SER A 91 14.19 -0.67 -9.04
N VAL A 92 14.59 -0.80 -10.29
CA VAL A 92 14.29 0.20 -11.34
C VAL A 92 12.77 0.37 -11.48
N ASP A 93 12.00 -0.71 -11.35
CA ASP A 93 10.54 -0.66 -11.43
C ASP A 93 9.93 0.03 -10.19
N ASP A 94 10.54 -0.12 -9.00
CA ASP A 94 10.13 0.61 -7.79
C ASP A 94 10.35 2.11 -7.94
N ARG A 95 11.49 2.52 -8.50
CA ARG A 95 11.76 3.94 -8.77
C ARG A 95 10.81 4.53 -9.81
N ALA A 96 10.52 3.80 -10.87
CA ALA A 96 9.52 4.22 -11.86
C ALA A 96 8.11 4.33 -11.27
N MET A 97 7.78 3.48 -10.28
CA MET A 97 6.54 3.61 -9.51
C MET A 97 6.55 4.86 -8.65
N GLN A 98 7.66 5.13 -7.96
CA GLN A 98 7.84 6.32 -7.15
C GLN A 98 7.63 7.60 -7.99
N ASP A 99 8.28 7.68 -9.17
CA ASP A 99 8.13 8.82 -10.08
C ASP A 99 6.65 9.04 -10.44
N ALA A 100 5.93 7.97 -10.77
CA ALA A 100 4.50 8.05 -11.11
C ALA A 100 3.62 8.51 -9.93
N LEU A 101 3.96 8.11 -8.70
CA LEU A 101 3.25 8.52 -7.49
C LEU A 101 3.49 9.99 -7.15
N VAL A 102 4.72 10.48 -7.33
CA VAL A 102 5.09 11.89 -7.16
C VAL A 102 4.41 12.76 -8.21
N GLU A 103 4.43 12.36 -9.48
CA GLU A 103 3.78 13.06 -10.60
C GLU A 103 2.27 13.20 -10.39
N GLY A 104 1.65 12.19 -9.77
CA GLY A 104 0.22 12.18 -9.44
C GLY A 104 -0.15 12.92 -8.16
N GLU A 105 0.79 13.56 -7.47
CA GLU A 105 0.58 14.22 -6.17
C GLU A 105 -0.18 13.32 -5.17
N THR A 106 0.08 12.01 -5.23
CA THR A 106 -0.69 11.02 -4.51
C THR A 106 -0.15 10.82 -3.09
N HIS A 107 -1.01 10.81 -2.09
CA HIS A 107 -0.62 10.42 -0.74
C HIS A 107 -0.16 8.96 -0.73
N VAL A 108 1.07 8.73 -0.29
CA VAL A 108 1.70 7.40 -0.28
C VAL A 108 1.96 6.94 1.15
N LEU A 109 1.65 5.68 1.40
CA LEU A 109 2.02 4.97 2.61
C LEU A 109 2.83 3.74 2.20
N ALA A 110 4.12 3.73 2.47
CA ALA A 110 5.00 2.61 2.15
C ALA A 110 4.95 1.55 3.24
N ALA A 111 4.44 0.36 2.90
CA ALA A 111 4.47 -0.79 3.79
C ALA A 111 5.65 -1.69 3.43
N LEU A 112 6.68 -1.71 4.29
CA LEU A 112 7.85 -2.57 4.13
C LEU A 112 7.50 -3.97 4.62
N THR A 113 7.21 -4.85 3.68
CA THR A 113 6.72 -6.21 3.96
C THR A 113 7.83 -7.19 4.32
N LYS A 114 7.44 -8.34 4.89
CA LYS A 114 8.35 -9.44 5.26
C LYS A 114 9.37 -9.10 6.34
N GLY A 115 9.04 -8.20 7.25
CA GLY A 115 9.88 -7.84 8.40
C GLY A 115 10.31 -9.03 9.27
N ASP A 116 9.52 -10.12 9.28
CA ASP A 116 9.84 -11.38 9.96
C ASP A 116 11.08 -12.12 9.40
N LYS A 117 11.60 -11.70 8.28
CA LYS A 117 12.78 -12.28 7.64
C LYS A 117 14.10 -11.66 8.10
N LEU A 118 14.03 -10.59 8.88
CA LEU A 118 15.19 -9.87 9.42
C LEU A 118 15.13 -9.86 10.94
N SER A 119 16.30 -9.81 11.58
CA SER A 119 16.38 -9.52 13.00
C SER A 119 15.90 -8.08 13.28
N THR A 120 15.54 -7.78 14.52
CA THR A 120 15.07 -6.44 14.91
C THR A 120 16.08 -5.35 14.55
N ALA A 121 17.38 -5.59 14.77
CA ALA A 121 18.42 -4.63 14.43
C ALA A 121 18.56 -4.42 12.92
N GLN A 122 18.55 -5.52 12.14
CA GLN A 122 18.61 -5.46 10.67
C GLN A 122 17.39 -4.76 10.09
N ARG A 123 16.20 -5.04 10.63
CA ARG A 123 14.96 -4.42 10.19
C ARG A 123 15.00 -2.90 10.36
N ARG A 124 15.40 -2.41 11.56
CA ARG A 124 15.52 -0.97 11.82
C ARG A 124 16.55 -0.29 10.92
N ALA A 125 17.65 -0.98 10.60
CA ALA A 125 18.64 -0.46 9.69
C ALA A 125 18.08 -0.36 8.25
N ARG A 126 17.44 -1.43 7.77
CA ARG A 126 16.84 -1.46 6.42
C ARG A 126 15.68 -0.48 6.26
N GLU A 127 14.87 -0.30 7.28
CA GLU A 127 13.80 0.69 7.28
C GLU A 127 14.34 2.10 7.08
N ARG A 128 15.39 2.49 7.81
CA ARG A 128 16.05 3.78 7.63
C ARG A 128 16.68 3.92 6.26
N GLU A 129 17.43 2.91 5.80
CA GLU A 129 18.06 2.91 4.48
C GLU A 129 17.02 3.10 3.36
N LEU A 130 15.93 2.34 3.38
CA LEU A 130 14.87 2.41 2.37
C LEU A 130 14.14 3.76 2.42
N ARG A 131 13.88 4.27 3.62
CA ARG A 131 13.29 5.59 3.80
C ARG A 131 14.16 6.69 3.20
N ASP A 132 15.45 6.68 3.54
CA ASP A 132 16.41 7.67 3.05
C ASP A 132 16.60 7.54 1.53
N GLU A 133 16.69 6.30 1.01
CA GLU A 133 16.86 6.02 -0.41
C GLU A 133 15.66 6.42 -1.28
N LEU A 134 14.45 6.32 -0.71
CA LEU A 134 13.20 6.71 -1.36
C LEU A 134 12.75 8.13 -1.00
N GLY A 135 13.46 8.83 -0.12
CA GLY A 135 13.11 10.19 0.30
C GLY A 135 11.72 10.27 0.96
N LEU A 136 11.28 9.21 1.64
CA LEU A 136 9.98 9.16 2.28
C LEU A 136 10.05 9.70 3.72
N PRO A 137 9.06 10.49 4.18
CA PRO A 137 8.92 10.86 5.58
C PRO A 137 8.73 9.65 6.49
N GLU A 138 9.13 9.78 7.78
CA GLU A 138 9.09 8.69 8.74
C GLU A 138 7.67 8.18 8.98
N ASP A 139 6.70 9.06 9.02
CA ASP A 139 5.28 8.76 9.22
C ASP A 139 4.60 8.11 7.99
N GLN A 140 5.29 8.05 6.86
CA GLN A 140 4.83 7.39 5.64
C GLN A 140 5.42 5.98 5.44
N VAL A 141 6.24 5.48 6.38
CA VAL A 141 6.92 4.20 6.24
C VAL A 141 6.62 3.30 7.43
N ILE A 142 6.05 2.13 7.18
CA ILE A 142 5.69 1.16 8.22
C ILE A 142 6.25 -0.21 7.88
N ALA A 143 7.09 -0.76 8.76
CA ALA A 143 7.57 -2.13 8.62
C ALA A 143 6.51 -3.13 9.07
N THR A 144 6.21 -4.12 8.22
CA THR A 144 5.11 -5.05 8.45
C THR A 144 5.51 -6.51 8.24
N SER A 145 4.77 -7.41 8.88
CA SER A 145 4.82 -8.86 8.61
C SER A 145 3.41 -9.46 8.62
N ALA A 146 2.95 -9.92 7.48
CA ALA A 146 1.70 -10.68 7.39
C ALA A 146 1.79 -12.04 8.11
N LYS A 147 3.00 -12.56 8.36
CA LYS A 147 3.21 -13.84 9.05
C LYS A 147 3.04 -13.71 10.56
N THR A 148 3.61 -12.66 11.17
CA THR A 148 3.58 -12.43 12.61
C THR A 148 2.48 -11.47 13.05
N GLY A 149 1.91 -10.68 12.13
CA GLY A 149 0.96 -9.63 12.43
C GLY A 149 1.60 -8.31 12.86
N GLU A 150 2.94 -8.26 12.94
CA GLU A 150 3.68 -7.06 13.35
C GLU A 150 3.46 -5.91 12.36
N GLY A 151 3.26 -4.69 12.87
CA GLY A 151 3.01 -3.48 12.07
C GLY A 151 1.62 -3.42 11.40
N ILE A 152 0.80 -4.48 11.49
CA ILE A 152 -0.52 -4.52 10.82
C ILE A 152 -1.54 -3.59 11.48
N ALA A 153 -1.50 -3.44 12.80
CA ALA A 153 -2.38 -2.50 13.50
C ALA A 153 -2.03 -1.06 13.12
N GLU A 154 -0.75 -0.71 13.15
CA GLU A 154 -0.22 0.59 12.75
C GLU A 154 -0.56 0.92 11.29
N LEU A 155 -0.34 -0.03 10.36
CA LEU A 155 -0.72 0.13 8.96
C LEU A 155 -2.22 0.39 8.80
N ARG A 156 -3.06 -0.27 9.59
CA ARG A 156 -4.51 -0.05 9.56
C ARG A 156 -4.87 1.36 10.02
N GLU A 157 -4.29 1.82 11.11
CA GLU A 157 -4.51 3.18 11.64
C GLU A 157 -4.06 4.24 10.63
N ALA A 158 -2.90 4.05 9.99
CA ALA A 158 -2.40 4.94 8.96
C ALA A 158 -3.33 4.99 7.73
N ILE A 159 -3.84 3.84 7.27
CA ILE A 159 -4.84 3.78 6.18
C ILE A 159 -6.13 4.51 6.58
N GLU A 160 -6.60 4.32 7.80
CA GLU A 160 -7.76 5.04 8.31
C GLU A 160 -7.50 6.55 8.37
N GLY A 161 -6.28 6.96 8.73
CA GLY A 161 -5.83 8.35 8.68
C GLY A 161 -5.88 8.95 7.28
N LEU A 162 -5.38 8.24 6.27
CA LEU A 162 -5.45 8.65 4.86
C LEU A 162 -6.90 8.86 4.39
N VAL A 163 -7.81 7.96 4.80
CA VAL A 163 -9.22 8.06 4.41
C VAL A 163 -9.92 9.25 5.06
N ARG A 164 -9.52 9.61 6.29
CA ARG A 164 -10.10 10.73 7.06
C ARG A 164 -9.52 12.09 6.65
N GLY A 165 -8.20 12.16 6.44
CA GLY A 165 -7.48 13.43 6.20
C GLY A 165 -7.67 14.03 4.82
N ALA A 166 -8.24 13.29 3.88
CA ALA A 166 -8.50 13.73 2.50
C ALA A 166 -9.93 14.31 2.34
N ALA A 167 -10.48 14.91 3.38
CA ALA A 167 -11.80 15.60 3.36
C ALA A 167 -11.64 17.12 3.36
#